data_b2b749439c2debfc44f0d13a24bdf43d
#
_entry.id   b2b749439c2debfc44f0d13a24bdf43d
#
_cell.length_a   1.000
_cell.length_b   1.000
_cell.length_c   1.000
_cell.angle_alpha   90.00
_cell.angle_beta   90.00
_cell.angle_gamma   90.00
#
_symmetry.space_group_name_H-M   'P 1'
#
loop_
_entity.id
_entity.type
_entity.pdbx_description
1 polymer ?
#
loop_
_entity_poly.entity_id
_entity_poly.type
_entity_poly.pdbx_seq_one_letter_code
_entity_poly.pdbx_strand_id
1 'polypeptide(L)'
;RGTAWSNSGMVVETHPEDVAQFVKEHQAVIEQQEMKAQENSSLFTPHSSLQMMYFQEIVEKQCWQQGNMKQTAPAQRMADFVNNRLSYDLPKSSYAPGLISSPLHFWMPSFVSKRLQEGFKIFGKNAHGFLTNEATLIAMETRTSSPVRIVRDRETLQHVRIQGLFPCGEGAGYAGGIVSAGVDGERCAEMCAEYLKQQ
;
A
#
# COMPACT_ATOMS: atom_id res chain seq x y z
N ARG A 1 -7.89 -17.12 -14.52
CA ARG A 1 -8.36 -17.18 -15.93
C ARG A 1 -9.73 -17.84 -15.97
N GLY A 2 -10.62 -17.40 -16.86
CA GLY A 2 -11.97 -17.97 -17.01
C GLY A 2 -13.08 -17.20 -16.28
N THR A 3 -12.79 -16.04 -15.68
CA THR A 3 -13.82 -15.13 -15.18
C THR A 3 -14.37 -14.24 -16.31
N ALA A 4 -15.59 -13.74 -16.15
CA ALA A 4 -16.22 -12.80 -17.09
C ALA A 4 -15.57 -11.40 -17.06
N TRP A 5 -14.66 -11.15 -16.13
CA TRP A 5 -14.06 -9.85 -15.85
C TRP A 5 -12.55 -9.90 -16.01
N SER A 6 -11.99 -8.88 -16.63
CA SER A 6 -10.56 -8.60 -16.61
C SER A 6 -10.26 -7.50 -15.59
N ASN A 7 -9.05 -7.52 -15.02
CA ASN A 7 -8.58 -6.48 -14.13
C ASN A 7 -7.16 -6.04 -14.49
N SER A 8 -6.79 -4.87 -14.01
CA SER A 8 -5.42 -4.36 -14.05
C SER A 8 -5.14 -3.55 -12.78
N GLY A 9 -3.92 -3.65 -12.27
CA GLY A 9 -3.44 -2.80 -11.19
C GLY A 9 -3.03 -1.43 -11.75
N MET A 10 -3.63 -0.37 -11.22
CA MET A 10 -3.25 1.01 -11.51
C MET A 10 -2.54 1.57 -10.28
N VAL A 11 -1.29 1.95 -10.43
CA VAL A 11 -0.45 2.37 -9.30
C VAL A 11 0.00 3.81 -9.45
N VAL A 12 0.21 4.47 -8.32
CA VAL A 12 0.84 5.78 -8.20
C VAL A 12 2.10 5.59 -7.38
N GLU A 13 3.25 5.88 -7.96
CA GLU A 13 4.49 5.93 -7.21
C GLU A 13 4.42 7.07 -6.19
N THR A 14 4.74 6.76 -4.94
CA THR A 14 4.63 7.70 -3.81
C THR A 14 6.00 7.89 -3.19
N HIS A 15 6.46 9.13 -3.12
CA HIS A 15 7.72 9.54 -2.53
C HIS A 15 7.52 10.23 -1.18
N PRO A 16 8.55 10.32 -0.32
CA PRO A 16 8.45 11.01 0.97
C PRO A 16 7.94 12.44 0.86
N GLU A 17 8.31 13.16 -0.20
CA GLU A 17 7.87 14.53 -0.47
C GLU A 17 6.37 14.62 -0.73
N ASP A 18 5.79 13.61 -1.38
CA ASP A 18 4.35 13.53 -1.67
C ASP A 18 3.54 13.40 -0.39
N VAL A 19 4.05 12.69 0.60
CA VAL A 19 3.34 12.41 1.85
C VAL A 19 3.57 13.45 2.93
N ALA A 20 4.54 14.35 2.78
CA ALA A 20 4.90 15.34 3.79
C ALA A 20 3.70 16.20 4.24
N GLN A 21 2.88 16.67 3.29
CA GLN A 21 1.70 17.44 3.60
C GLN A 21 0.61 16.57 4.25
N PHE A 22 0.39 15.35 3.76
CA PHE A 22 -0.58 14.42 4.33
C PHE A 22 -0.22 14.05 5.78
N VAL A 23 1.06 13.77 6.06
CA VAL A 23 1.56 13.49 7.40
C VAL A 23 1.29 14.67 8.34
N LYS A 24 1.56 15.89 7.89
CA LYS A 24 1.30 17.11 8.66
C LYS A 24 -0.18 17.29 9.00
N GLU A 25 -1.07 17.00 8.05
CA GLU A 25 -2.53 17.07 8.26
C GLU A 25 -3.04 16.01 9.24
N HIS A 26 -2.33 14.88 9.37
CA HIS A 26 -2.68 13.76 10.25
C HIS A 26 -1.78 13.65 11.48
N GLN A 27 -1.04 14.70 11.82
CA GLN A 27 -0.05 14.72 12.91
C GLN A 27 -0.61 14.19 14.24
N ALA A 28 -1.79 14.61 14.64
CA ALA A 28 -2.40 14.17 15.91
C ALA A 28 -2.70 12.66 15.94
N VAL A 29 -3.07 12.07 14.80
CA VAL A 29 -3.33 10.62 14.69
C VAL A 29 -2.02 9.85 14.82
N ILE A 30 -0.96 10.34 14.19
CA ILE A 30 0.37 9.74 14.21
C ILE A 30 0.97 9.79 15.62
N GLU A 31 0.90 10.92 16.28
CA GLU A 31 1.36 11.07 17.67
C GLU A 31 0.65 10.11 18.62
N GLN A 32 -0.65 9.91 18.44
CA GLN A 32 -1.40 8.94 19.24
C GLN A 32 -0.95 7.49 18.97
N GLN A 33 -0.59 7.15 17.73
CA GLN A 33 -0.06 5.83 17.38
C GLN A 33 1.33 5.61 17.99
N GLU A 34 2.19 6.63 17.93
CA GLU A 34 3.54 6.58 18.51
C GLU A 34 3.51 6.44 20.03
N MET A 35 2.64 7.17 20.72
CA MET A 35 2.46 7.03 22.17
C MET A 35 2.10 5.59 22.57
N LYS A 36 1.16 4.96 21.85
CA LYS A 36 0.80 3.55 22.08
C LYS A 36 1.94 2.59 21.80
N ALA A 37 2.78 2.88 20.80
CA ALA A 37 3.94 2.06 20.47
C ALA A 37 5.03 2.19 21.56
N GLN A 38 5.24 3.38 22.13
CA GLN A 38 6.18 3.60 23.22
C GLN A 38 5.81 2.86 24.51
N GLU A 39 4.53 2.78 24.87
CA GLU A 39 4.06 2.01 26.02
C GLU A 39 4.43 0.52 25.92
N ASN A 40 4.61 0.00 24.70
CA ASN A 40 4.85 -1.41 24.43
C ASN A 40 6.29 -1.74 24.02
N SER A 41 7.19 -0.75 23.88
CA SER A 41 8.54 -0.98 23.39
C SER A 41 9.55 0.05 23.93
N SER A 42 10.70 -0.46 24.40
CA SER A 42 11.85 0.37 24.77
C SER A 42 12.70 0.82 23.57
N LEU A 43 12.39 0.34 22.37
CA LEU A 43 13.11 0.63 21.12
C LEU A 43 12.31 1.63 20.27
N PHE A 44 12.46 2.89 20.58
CA PHE A 44 11.81 3.97 19.83
C PHE A 44 12.55 4.26 18.51
N THR A 45 11.80 4.29 17.42
CA THR A 45 12.30 4.73 16.10
C THR A 45 11.85 6.18 15.85
N PRO A 46 12.74 7.06 15.37
CA PRO A 46 12.37 8.45 15.10
C PRO A 46 11.18 8.55 14.12
N HIS A 47 10.23 9.40 14.44
CA HIS A 47 9.02 9.68 13.68
C HIS A 47 9.27 9.84 12.15
N SER A 48 10.30 10.58 11.75
CA SER A 48 10.61 10.85 10.34
C SER A 48 10.90 9.60 9.51
N SER A 49 11.42 8.54 10.11
CA SER A 49 11.73 7.28 9.39
C SER A 49 10.52 6.38 9.15
N LEU A 50 9.39 6.65 9.83
CA LEU A 50 8.17 5.86 9.75
C LEU A 50 7.04 6.56 8.98
N GLN A 51 7.26 7.76 8.45
CA GLN A 51 6.22 8.56 7.78
C GLN A 51 5.48 7.80 6.67
N MET A 52 6.21 7.04 5.86
CA MET A 52 5.61 6.25 4.79
C MET A 52 4.75 5.11 5.33
N MET A 53 5.12 4.52 6.46
CA MET A 53 4.34 3.48 7.13
C MET A 53 3.04 4.08 7.70
N TYR A 54 3.11 5.20 8.39
CA TYR A 54 1.92 5.89 8.91
C TYR A 54 0.98 6.33 7.80
N PHE A 55 1.52 6.84 6.71
CA PHE A 55 0.72 7.15 5.53
C PHE A 55 -0.05 5.92 5.04
N GLN A 56 0.61 4.79 4.89
CA GLN A 56 0.01 3.54 4.45
C GLN A 56 -1.09 3.08 5.40
N GLU A 57 -0.83 3.05 6.71
CA GLU A 57 -1.80 2.64 7.74
C GLU A 57 -3.04 3.54 7.80
N ILE A 58 -2.85 4.86 7.68
CA ILE A 58 -3.96 5.81 7.68
C ILE A 58 -4.84 5.61 6.46
N VAL A 59 -4.25 5.45 5.28
CA VAL A 59 -4.99 5.23 4.04
C VAL A 59 -5.72 3.88 4.05
N GLU A 60 -5.09 2.82 4.57
CA GLU A 60 -5.74 1.52 4.77
C GLU A 60 -6.94 1.62 5.72
N LYS A 61 -6.79 2.34 6.82
CA LYS A 61 -7.88 2.56 7.78
C LYS A 61 -9.03 3.35 7.16
N GLN A 62 -8.73 4.39 6.39
CA GLN A 62 -9.74 5.14 5.64
C GLN A 62 -10.46 4.24 4.64
N CYS A 63 -9.73 3.43 3.88
CA CYS A 63 -10.31 2.47 2.94
C CYS A 63 -11.27 1.48 3.63
N TRP A 64 -10.86 0.90 4.76
CA TRP A 64 -11.69 0.00 5.55
C TRP A 64 -12.97 0.69 6.07
N GLN A 65 -12.87 1.92 6.54
CA GLN A 65 -14.03 2.72 6.97
C GLN A 65 -14.99 2.96 5.80
N GLN A 66 -14.47 3.32 4.62
CA GLN A 66 -15.25 3.51 3.41
C GLN A 66 -15.85 2.20 2.87
N GLY A 67 -15.24 1.06 3.19
CA GLY A 67 -15.75 -0.29 2.97
C GLY A 67 -16.78 -0.76 4.00
N ASN A 68 -17.37 0.17 4.76
CA ASN A 68 -18.36 -0.10 5.80
C ASN A 68 -17.80 -0.94 6.97
N MET A 69 -16.52 -0.77 7.28
CA MET A 69 -15.79 -1.49 8.35
C MET A 69 -15.89 -3.03 8.22
N LYS A 70 -15.99 -3.51 6.99
CA LYS A 70 -16.05 -4.93 6.61
C LYS A 70 -15.01 -5.21 5.52
N GLN A 71 -15.06 -6.40 4.92
CA GLN A 71 -14.25 -6.75 3.76
C GLN A 71 -14.84 -6.24 2.43
N THR A 72 -15.99 -5.57 2.46
CA THR A 72 -16.55 -4.90 1.30
C THR A 72 -15.59 -3.81 0.84
N ALA A 73 -15.26 -3.77 -0.44
CA ALA A 73 -14.34 -2.77 -0.96
C ALA A 73 -15.06 -1.50 -1.43
N PRO A 74 -14.56 -0.31 -1.07
CA PRO A 74 -15.06 0.93 -1.65
C PRO A 74 -14.71 0.99 -3.13
N ALA A 75 -15.68 1.40 -3.94
CA ALA A 75 -15.56 1.39 -5.39
C ALA A 75 -16.28 2.57 -6.05
N GLN A 76 -15.84 2.92 -7.25
CA GLN A 76 -16.41 4.00 -8.04
C GLN A 76 -16.32 3.67 -9.54
N ARG A 77 -17.27 4.10 -10.35
CA ARG A 77 -17.14 4.01 -11.82
C ARG A 77 -15.96 4.86 -12.29
N MET A 78 -15.16 4.35 -13.21
CA MET A 78 -13.93 5.02 -13.67
C MET A 78 -14.22 6.43 -14.22
N ALA A 79 -15.18 6.59 -15.11
CA ALA A 79 -15.46 7.90 -15.69
C ALA A 79 -16.05 8.88 -14.65
N ASP A 80 -16.81 8.40 -13.67
CA ASP A 80 -17.26 9.24 -12.57
C ASP A 80 -16.11 9.70 -11.68
N PHE A 81 -15.18 8.80 -11.34
CA PHE A 81 -13.96 9.15 -10.60
C PHE A 81 -13.15 10.24 -11.32
N VAL A 82 -12.92 10.07 -12.63
CA VAL A 82 -12.15 11.04 -13.44
C VAL A 82 -12.83 12.41 -13.51
N ASN A 83 -14.15 12.44 -13.48
CA ASN A 83 -14.95 13.67 -13.56
C ASN A 83 -15.42 14.21 -12.19
N ASN A 84 -14.91 13.66 -11.07
CA ASN A 84 -15.33 14.03 -9.70
C ASN A 84 -16.84 13.93 -9.49
N ARG A 85 -17.47 12.89 -10.01
CA ARG A 85 -18.91 12.61 -9.86
C ARG A 85 -19.14 11.45 -8.94
N LEU A 86 -20.26 11.42 -8.26
CA LEU A 86 -20.70 10.26 -7.48
C LEU A 86 -21.21 9.15 -8.40
N SER A 87 -20.87 7.91 -8.08
CA SER A 87 -21.48 6.73 -8.71
C SER A 87 -22.64 6.26 -7.82
N TYR A 88 -23.86 6.31 -8.31
CA TYR A 88 -25.03 5.86 -7.56
C TYR A 88 -25.21 4.35 -7.60
N ASP A 89 -24.65 3.69 -8.61
CA ASP A 89 -24.63 2.25 -8.81
C ASP A 89 -23.27 1.80 -9.33
N LEU A 90 -23.00 0.52 -9.26
CA LEU A 90 -21.77 -0.09 -9.74
C LEU A 90 -22.08 -1.23 -10.71
N PRO A 91 -21.25 -1.42 -11.76
CA PRO A 91 -21.31 -2.62 -12.58
C PRO A 91 -21.12 -3.89 -11.74
N LYS A 92 -21.57 -5.04 -12.25
CA LYS A 92 -21.29 -6.33 -11.62
C LYS A 92 -19.78 -6.56 -11.51
N SER A 93 -19.35 -7.20 -10.44
CA SER A 93 -17.95 -7.50 -10.17
C SER A 93 -17.77 -8.93 -9.72
N SER A 94 -16.58 -9.49 -9.95
CA SER A 94 -16.16 -10.79 -9.42
C SER A 94 -15.51 -10.69 -8.02
N TYR A 95 -15.46 -9.51 -7.41
CA TYR A 95 -14.92 -9.36 -6.07
C TYR A 95 -15.88 -9.97 -5.04
N ALA A 96 -15.49 -11.15 -4.50
CA ALA A 96 -16.37 -11.98 -3.69
C ALA A 96 -16.92 -11.30 -2.42
N PRO A 97 -16.14 -10.47 -1.68
CA PRO A 97 -16.67 -9.78 -0.50
C PRO A 97 -17.69 -8.69 -0.81
N GLY A 98 -17.85 -8.33 -2.09
CA GLY A 98 -18.78 -7.29 -2.54
C GLY A 98 -18.19 -5.89 -2.57
N LEU A 99 -18.84 -5.02 -3.33
CA LEU A 99 -18.45 -3.62 -3.50
C LEU A 99 -19.46 -2.70 -2.86
N ILE A 100 -18.99 -1.55 -2.37
CA ILE A 100 -19.85 -0.44 -1.93
C ILE A 100 -19.47 0.82 -2.70
N SER A 101 -20.45 1.54 -3.20
CA SER A 101 -20.21 2.82 -3.86
C SER A 101 -19.64 3.82 -2.87
N SER A 102 -18.50 4.40 -3.20
CA SER A 102 -17.78 5.36 -2.38
C SER A 102 -17.10 6.41 -3.25
N PRO A 103 -17.11 7.70 -2.86
CA PRO A 103 -16.50 8.76 -3.64
C PRO A 103 -14.97 8.75 -3.51
N LEU A 104 -14.29 7.81 -4.18
CA LEU A 104 -12.83 7.63 -4.12
C LEU A 104 -12.08 8.94 -4.37
N HIS A 105 -12.53 9.74 -5.34
CA HIS A 105 -11.93 11.05 -5.68
C HIS A 105 -11.96 12.06 -4.52
N PHE A 106 -12.80 11.85 -3.53
CA PHE A 106 -12.98 12.75 -2.38
C PHE A 106 -12.11 12.39 -1.19
N TRP A 107 -12.05 11.11 -0.82
CA TRP A 107 -11.36 10.70 0.41
C TRP A 107 -9.93 10.17 0.19
N MET A 108 -9.59 9.75 -1.02
CA MET A 108 -8.21 9.37 -1.32
C MET A 108 -7.27 10.57 -1.18
N PRO A 109 -5.99 10.36 -0.80
CA PRO A 109 -5.02 11.43 -0.80
C PRO A 109 -5.04 12.20 -2.12
N SER A 110 -5.10 13.53 -2.05
CA SER A 110 -5.38 14.38 -3.22
C SER A 110 -4.35 14.22 -4.35
N PHE A 111 -3.07 13.99 -4.01
CA PHE A 111 -2.03 13.76 -5.00
C PHE A 111 -2.21 12.41 -5.72
N VAL A 112 -2.68 11.38 -5.01
CA VAL A 112 -2.99 10.06 -5.60
C VAL A 112 -4.17 10.17 -6.55
N SER A 113 -5.29 10.77 -6.11
CA SER A 113 -6.49 10.92 -6.93
C SER A 113 -6.19 11.71 -8.20
N LYS A 114 -5.46 12.84 -8.10
CA LYS A 114 -5.10 13.68 -9.26
C LYS A 114 -4.23 12.93 -10.26
N ARG A 115 -3.17 12.24 -9.80
CA ARG A 115 -2.28 11.45 -10.66
C ARG A 115 -3.05 10.33 -11.38
N LEU A 116 -3.94 9.62 -10.69
CA LEU A 116 -4.80 8.60 -11.30
C LEU A 116 -5.75 9.21 -12.33
N GLN A 117 -6.41 10.32 -12.02
CA GLN A 117 -7.33 10.99 -12.95
C GLN A 117 -6.61 11.44 -14.23
N GLU A 118 -5.41 12.01 -14.10
CA GLU A 118 -4.59 12.39 -15.25
C GLU A 118 -4.13 11.17 -16.06
N GLY A 119 -3.66 10.13 -15.39
CA GLY A 119 -3.28 8.88 -16.01
C GLY A 119 -4.43 8.25 -16.80
N PHE A 120 -5.63 8.16 -16.23
CA PHE A 120 -6.80 7.63 -16.93
C PHE A 120 -7.19 8.47 -18.16
N LYS A 121 -7.06 9.79 -18.09
CA LYS A 121 -7.28 10.67 -19.25
C LYS A 121 -6.26 10.41 -20.37
N ILE A 122 -4.99 10.21 -20.02
CA ILE A 122 -3.93 9.88 -20.99
C ILE A 122 -4.19 8.51 -21.61
N PHE A 123 -4.51 7.50 -20.81
CA PHE A 123 -4.87 6.17 -21.31
C PHE A 123 -6.10 6.19 -22.21
N GLY A 124 -7.12 6.97 -21.84
CA GLY A 124 -8.32 7.16 -22.66
C GLY A 124 -8.06 7.79 -24.03
N LYS A 125 -7.03 8.68 -24.12
CA LYS A 125 -6.59 9.25 -25.41
C LYS A 125 -5.85 8.23 -26.27
N ASN A 126 -5.06 7.35 -25.65
CA ASN A 126 -4.19 6.40 -26.35
C ASN A 126 -4.91 5.08 -26.68
N ALA A 127 -5.93 4.73 -25.91
CA ALA A 127 -6.71 3.50 -26.08
C ALA A 127 -8.21 3.86 -26.09
N HIS A 128 -8.78 3.86 -27.31
CA HIS A 128 -10.20 4.18 -27.49
C HIS A 128 -11.08 3.24 -26.66
N GLY A 129 -12.03 3.81 -25.90
CA GLY A 129 -12.93 3.04 -25.03
C GLY A 129 -12.36 2.67 -23.65
N PHE A 130 -11.10 3.01 -23.36
CA PHE A 130 -10.50 2.73 -22.05
C PHE A 130 -11.21 3.49 -20.92
N LEU A 131 -11.45 4.79 -21.12
CA LEU A 131 -12.17 5.63 -20.16
C LEU A 131 -13.68 5.40 -20.32
N THR A 132 -14.26 4.59 -19.45
CA THR A 132 -15.66 4.17 -19.54
C THR A 132 -16.31 4.08 -18.17
N ASN A 133 -17.65 4.15 -18.14
CA ASN A 133 -18.45 3.88 -16.94
C ASN A 133 -18.72 2.39 -16.70
N GLU A 134 -18.35 1.52 -17.64
CA GLU A 134 -18.43 0.07 -17.45
C GLU A 134 -17.27 -0.47 -16.60
N ALA A 135 -16.17 0.29 -16.49
CA ALA A 135 -15.05 -0.05 -15.62
C ALA A 135 -15.27 0.46 -14.20
N THR A 136 -15.03 -0.40 -13.22
CA THR A 136 -15.09 -0.08 -11.80
C THR A 136 -13.70 0.01 -11.20
N LEU A 137 -13.41 1.11 -10.55
CA LEU A 137 -12.23 1.25 -9.69
C LEU A 137 -12.57 0.67 -8.33
N ILE A 138 -11.73 -0.22 -7.85
CA ILE A 138 -11.79 -0.80 -6.51
C ILE A 138 -10.58 -0.27 -5.76
N ALA A 139 -10.77 0.38 -4.67
CA ALA A 139 -9.70 0.94 -3.87
C ALA A 139 -9.65 0.26 -2.50
N MET A 140 -8.55 0.33 -1.85
CA MET A 140 -7.20 0.72 -2.28
C MET A 140 -6.24 -0.33 -1.77
N GLU A 141 -5.33 -0.80 -2.63
CA GLU A 141 -4.22 -1.61 -2.19
C GLU A 141 -3.00 -0.70 -1.97
N THR A 142 -2.48 -0.66 -0.74
CA THR A 142 -1.35 0.19 -0.36
C THR A 142 -0.07 -0.60 -0.17
N ARG A 143 -0.13 -1.94 -0.13
CA ARG A 143 0.99 -2.83 0.18
C ARG A 143 1.63 -3.44 -1.07
N THR A 144 2.01 -2.60 -2.01
CA THR A 144 2.75 -3.03 -3.20
C THR A 144 4.24 -3.27 -2.89
N SER A 145 4.77 -2.53 -1.89
CA SER A 145 6.12 -2.71 -1.35
C SER A 145 6.18 -2.23 0.09
N SER A 146 7.20 -2.70 0.84
CA SER A 146 7.38 -2.22 2.21
C SER A 146 7.73 -0.73 2.23
N PRO A 147 7.04 0.08 3.03
CA PRO A 147 7.32 1.51 3.17
C PRO A 147 8.57 1.80 4.00
N VAL A 148 9.12 0.78 4.66
CA VAL A 148 10.31 0.86 5.49
C VAL A 148 11.27 -0.29 5.19
N ARG A 149 12.55 -0.10 5.51
CA ARG A 149 13.56 -1.16 5.43
C ARG A 149 14.16 -1.42 6.80
N ILE A 150 14.13 -2.68 7.23
CA ILE A 150 14.80 -3.12 8.45
C ILE A 150 16.27 -3.33 8.12
N VAL A 151 17.15 -2.49 8.64
CA VAL A 151 18.58 -2.47 8.27
C VAL A 151 19.27 -3.77 8.66
N ARG A 152 20.00 -4.36 7.71
CA ARG A 152 20.85 -5.54 7.92
C ARG A 152 22.22 -5.35 7.31
N ASP A 153 23.21 -6.06 7.80
CA ASP A 153 24.53 -6.13 7.21
C ASP A 153 24.47 -6.83 5.83
N ARG A 154 25.31 -6.41 4.89
CA ARG A 154 25.28 -6.90 3.51
C ARG A 154 25.88 -8.28 3.31
N GLU A 155 26.81 -8.65 4.16
CA GLU A 155 27.54 -9.92 4.08
C GLU A 155 26.88 -10.98 4.94
N THR A 156 26.66 -10.68 6.21
CA THR A 156 26.07 -11.62 7.17
C THR A 156 24.55 -11.71 7.10
N LEU A 157 23.90 -10.74 6.47
CA LEU A 157 22.43 -10.53 6.42
C LEU A 157 21.75 -10.43 7.79
N GLN A 158 22.53 -10.31 8.88
CA GLN A 158 21.98 -10.05 10.21
C GLN A 158 21.64 -8.58 10.40
N HIS A 159 20.68 -8.32 11.25
CA HIS A 159 20.35 -6.96 11.71
C HIS A 159 21.57 -6.34 12.39
N VAL A 160 21.90 -5.09 12.03
CA VAL A 160 23.13 -4.41 12.47
C VAL A 160 23.29 -4.23 13.99
N ARG A 161 22.22 -4.40 14.78
CA ARG A 161 22.24 -4.23 16.23
C ARG A 161 21.65 -5.41 17.00
N ILE A 162 20.97 -6.32 16.36
CA ILE A 162 20.29 -7.45 17.01
C ILE A 162 20.85 -8.74 16.43
N GLN A 163 21.62 -9.47 17.25
CA GLN A 163 22.17 -10.76 16.86
C GLN A 163 21.09 -11.82 16.66
N GLY A 164 21.26 -12.69 15.68
CA GLY A 164 20.33 -13.77 15.37
C GLY A 164 19.06 -13.32 14.66
N LEU A 165 18.90 -12.02 14.37
CA LEU A 165 17.77 -11.50 13.59
C LEU A 165 18.21 -11.32 12.12
N PHE A 166 17.50 -12.00 11.20
CA PHE A 166 17.76 -11.96 9.76
C PHE A 166 16.57 -11.35 9.02
N PRO A 167 16.47 -10.00 8.90
CA PRO A 167 15.38 -9.36 8.16
C PRO A 167 15.41 -9.76 6.69
N CYS A 168 14.32 -10.32 6.15
CA CYS A 168 14.28 -10.80 4.78
C CYS A 168 12.93 -10.54 4.08
N GLY A 169 12.96 -10.65 2.77
CA GLY A 169 11.80 -10.59 1.91
C GLY A 169 11.14 -9.23 1.80
N GLU A 170 9.89 -9.23 1.41
CA GLU A 170 9.12 -8.01 1.13
C GLU A 170 8.86 -7.19 2.40
N GLY A 171 8.41 -7.82 3.47
CA GLY A 171 8.09 -7.12 4.72
C GLY A 171 9.27 -6.39 5.35
N ALA A 172 10.49 -6.90 5.15
CA ALA A 172 11.71 -6.25 5.61
C ALA A 172 12.30 -5.22 4.60
N GLY A 173 11.66 -5.05 3.43
CA GLY A 173 12.05 -4.07 2.41
C GLY A 173 13.19 -4.52 1.49
N TYR A 174 13.40 -5.84 1.32
CA TYR A 174 14.47 -6.40 0.47
C TYR A 174 13.97 -7.03 -0.82
N ALA A 175 12.67 -7.18 -1.00
CA ALA A 175 12.08 -7.74 -2.20
C ALA A 175 10.74 -7.07 -2.51
N GLY A 176 10.32 -7.08 -3.77
CA GLY A 176 9.04 -6.54 -4.23
C GLY A 176 8.23 -7.55 -5.04
N GLY A 177 8.53 -8.84 -4.97
CA GLY A 177 7.80 -9.88 -5.67
C GLY A 177 8.06 -11.27 -5.11
N ILE A 178 7.21 -12.23 -5.48
CA ILE A 178 7.21 -13.60 -4.93
C ILE A 178 8.57 -14.28 -5.10
N VAL A 179 9.13 -14.25 -6.32
CA VAL A 179 10.41 -14.90 -6.61
C VAL A 179 11.56 -14.22 -5.87
N SER A 180 11.64 -12.90 -5.92
CA SER A 180 12.71 -12.15 -5.24
C SER A 180 12.64 -12.31 -3.71
N ALA A 181 11.44 -12.38 -3.14
CA ALA A 181 11.25 -12.64 -1.71
C ALA A 181 11.69 -14.06 -1.33
N GLY A 182 11.37 -15.05 -2.18
CA GLY A 182 11.84 -16.43 -2.00
C GLY A 182 13.36 -16.56 -2.03
N VAL A 183 14.00 -15.97 -3.04
CA VAL A 183 15.49 -15.96 -3.17
C VAL A 183 16.17 -15.27 -2.00
N ASP A 184 15.64 -14.12 -1.56
CA ASP A 184 16.19 -13.39 -0.42
C ASP A 184 16.03 -14.18 0.89
N GLY A 185 14.87 -14.86 1.06
CA GLY A 185 14.61 -15.75 2.19
C GLY A 185 15.55 -16.93 2.24
N GLU A 186 15.82 -17.58 1.09
CA GLU A 186 16.78 -18.68 0.96
C GLU A 186 18.19 -18.24 1.40
N ARG A 187 18.68 -17.11 0.87
CA ARG A 187 19.96 -16.54 1.27
C ARG A 187 20.05 -16.23 2.77
N CYS A 188 18.99 -15.66 3.34
CA CYS A 188 18.96 -15.41 4.78
C CYS A 188 18.96 -16.70 5.60
N ALA A 189 18.32 -17.76 5.13
CA ALA A 189 18.33 -19.05 5.79
C ALA A 189 19.74 -19.70 5.75
N GLU A 190 20.45 -19.61 4.63
CA GLU A 190 21.85 -20.06 4.50
C GLU A 190 22.77 -19.32 5.49
N MET A 191 22.67 -17.98 5.54
CA MET A 191 23.46 -17.18 6.48
C MET A 191 23.10 -17.44 7.94
N CYS A 192 21.83 -17.71 8.23
CA CYS A 192 21.39 -18.14 9.55
C CYS A 192 22.00 -19.50 9.94
N ALA A 193 22.04 -20.45 9.02
CA ALA A 193 22.67 -21.76 9.25
C ALA A 193 24.19 -21.62 9.51
N GLU A 194 24.89 -20.76 8.79
CA GLU A 194 26.31 -20.46 9.04
C GLU A 194 26.53 -19.81 10.42
N TYR A 195 25.68 -18.86 10.78
CA TYR A 195 25.72 -18.24 12.10
C TYR A 195 25.55 -19.28 13.24
N LEU A 196 24.62 -20.21 13.10
CA LEU A 196 24.36 -21.24 14.10
C LEU A 196 25.53 -22.26 14.24
N LYS A 197 26.30 -22.51 13.17
CA LYS A 197 27.51 -23.39 13.25
C LYS A 197 28.66 -22.75 14.04
N GLN A 198 28.62 -21.44 14.23
CA GLN A 198 29.65 -20.67 14.92
C GLN A 198 29.35 -20.45 16.40
N GLN A 199 28.17 -20.87 16.86
CA GLN A 199 27.75 -20.82 18.26
C GLN A 199 28.13 -22.11 18.99
#